data_a67b18d1e63511144d55fb5925d1f896
#
_entry.id   a67b18d1e63511144d55fb5925d1f896
#
_cell.length_a   1.000
_cell.length_b   1.000
_cell.length_c   1.000
_cell.angle_alpha   90.00
_cell.angle_beta   90.00
_cell.angle_gamma   90.00
#
_symmetry.space_group_name_H-M   'P 1'
#
loop_
_entity.id
_entity.type
_entity.pdbx_description
1 polymer ?
#
loop_
_entity_poly.entity_id
_entity_poly.type
_entity_poly.pdbx_seq_one_letter_code
_entity_poly.pdbx_strand_id
1 'polypeptide(L)'
;MTFTGFTNQDFDVFKVPGLEPRMEALIHTLRPKLEELGGNLSPYLSALCGEEIFPHVAKHARRTINPPNDSWVAWGSSRRGYKALPHFQVGMFASHLFIIFAVIYESPNKLILAKYLDKHASAVKKNIPGEFYWSMDHMDPGGRFHQDLNTEDFKKMAEKLASVKKSEILCGLRIERDDPILKDGDKLTAKVEETFEKLLPLYKASF
;
A
#
# COMPACT_ATOMS: atom_id res chain seq x y z
N MET A 1 22.45 6.72 -6.20
CA MET A 1 22.76 6.12 -4.88
C MET A 1 21.87 4.90 -4.74
N THR A 2 22.35 3.83 -4.15
CA THR A 2 21.55 2.61 -3.94
C THR A 2 20.71 2.81 -2.68
N PHE A 3 19.40 2.57 -2.76
CA PHE A 3 18.49 2.64 -1.61
C PHE A 3 19.01 1.75 -0.47
N THR A 4 19.12 2.31 0.72
CA THR A 4 19.77 1.63 1.87
C THR A 4 18.82 0.84 2.76
N GLY A 5 17.51 0.90 2.47
CA GLY A 5 16.49 0.26 3.29
C GLY A 5 16.05 1.10 4.49
N PHE A 6 15.31 0.46 5.39
CA PHE A 6 14.74 1.08 6.59
C PHE A 6 15.34 0.50 7.86
N THR A 7 15.42 1.34 8.89
CA THR A 7 15.93 0.99 10.21
C THR A 7 14.85 1.18 11.28
N ASN A 8 15.11 0.74 12.51
CA ASN A 8 14.20 0.98 13.62
C ASN A 8 13.91 2.47 13.87
N GLN A 9 14.86 3.37 13.53
CA GLN A 9 14.67 4.81 13.67
C GLN A 9 13.54 5.32 12.76
N ASP A 10 13.39 4.74 11.55
CA ASP A 10 12.33 5.12 10.62
C ASP A 10 10.94 4.77 11.18
N PHE A 11 10.81 3.67 11.92
CA PHE A 11 9.58 3.27 12.60
C PHE A 11 9.31 4.10 13.87
N ASP A 12 10.36 4.51 14.56
CA ASP A 12 10.23 5.25 15.81
C ASP A 12 9.73 6.69 15.62
N VAL A 13 9.73 7.22 14.39
CA VAL A 13 9.11 8.52 14.07
C VAL A 13 7.63 8.54 14.47
N PHE A 14 6.93 7.41 14.39
CA PHE A 14 5.52 7.31 14.76
C PHE A 14 5.28 7.29 16.28
N LYS A 15 6.32 7.15 17.09
CA LYS A 15 6.27 7.25 18.56
C LYS A 15 6.50 8.68 19.07
N VAL A 16 6.99 9.60 18.22
CA VAL A 16 7.21 10.99 18.59
C VAL A 16 5.87 11.63 18.96
N PRO A 17 5.70 12.16 20.17
CA PRO A 17 4.44 12.74 20.61
C PRO A 17 4.20 14.13 19.98
N GLY A 18 2.93 14.44 19.72
CA GLY A 18 2.54 15.73 19.17
C GLY A 18 2.63 15.80 17.64
N LEU A 19 1.83 16.69 17.04
CA LEU A 19 1.74 16.82 15.58
C LEU A 19 3.02 17.41 14.98
N GLU A 20 3.42 18.60 15.44
CA GLU A 20 4.57 19.31 14.88
C GLU A 20 5.87 18.53 15.01
N PRO A 21 6.26 17.98 16.20
CA PRO A 21 7.49 17.20 16.32
C PRO A 21 7.47 15.92 15.48
N ARG A 22 6.32 15.22 15.38
CA ARG A 22 6.22 14.04 14.53
C ARG A 22 6.33 14.39 13.06
N MET A 23 5.72 15.49 12.62
CA MET A 23 5.85 15.97 11.24
C MET A 23 7.29 16.33 10.89
N GLU A 24 8.01 16.98 11.80
CA GLU A 24 9.42 17.28 11.63
C GLU A 24 10.26 16.00 11.53
N ALA A 25 10.05 15.03 12.41
CA ALA A 25 10.71 13.72 12.36
C ALA A 25 10.43 12.98 11.05
N LEU A 26 9.18 12.98 10.59
CA LEU A 26 8.79 12.37 9.29
C LEU A 26 9.51 13.05 8.11
N ILE A 27 9.58 14.38 8.10
CA ILE A 27 10.20 15.15 7.03
C ILE A 27 11.70 14.87 6.94
N HIS A 28 12.37 14.78 8.07
CA HIS A 28 13.83 14.64 8.09
C HIS A 28 14.33 13.19 8.04
N THR A 29 13.53 12.23 8.52
CA THR A 29 13.98 10.83 8.65
C THR A 29 13.37 9.94 7.57
N LEU A 30 12.05 9.89 7.47
CA LEU A 30 11.37 8.89 6.66
C LEU A 30 11.06 9.36 5.23
N ARG A 31 10.62 10.61 5.06
CA ARG A 31 10.20 11.13 3.76
C ARG A 31 11.28 11.04 2.68
N PRO A 32 12.56 11.39 2.94
CA PRO A 32 13.61 11.27 1.93
C PRO A 32 13.78 9.84 1.41
N LYS A 33 13.66 8.85 2.28
CA LYS A 33 13.75 7.43 1.91
C LYS A 33 12.54 6.98 1.07
N LEU A 34 11.34 7.46 1.41
CA LEU A 34 10.14 7.18 0.60
C LEU A 34 10.22 7.88 -0.77
N GLU A 35 10.80 9.07 -0.86
CA GLU A 35 11.04 9.77 -2.12
C GLU A 35 12.05 9.03 -2.99
N GLU A 36 13.14 8.56 -2.40
CA GLU A 36 14.16 7.75 -3.09
C GLU A 36 13.56 6.44 -3.62
N LEU A 37 12.87 5.67 -2.76
CA LEU A 37 12.19 4.44 -3.15
C LEU A 37 11.15 4.72 -4.25
N GLY A 38 10.41 5.82 -4.11
CA GLY A 38 9.42 6.28 -5.08
C GLY A 38 10.02 6.47 -6.48
N GLY A 39 11.12 7.20 -6.56
CA GLY A 39 11.83 7.46 -7.81
C GLY A 39 12.43 6.19 -8.42
N ASN A 40 13.06 5.36 -7.59
CA ASN A 40 13.74 4.14 -8.04
C ASN A 40 12.77 3.11 -8.65
N LEU A 41 11.57 2.94 -8.07
CA LEU A 41 10.59 1.96 -8.55
C LEU A 41 9.67 2.45 -9.67
N SER A 42 9.59 3.75 -9.93
CA SER A 42 8.67 4.28 -10.97
C SER A 42 8.94 3.76 -12.39
N PRO A 43 10.20 3.64 -12.87
CA PRO A 43 10.46 3.05 -14.18
C PRO A 43 10.06 1.57 -14.27
N TYR A 44 10.35 0.80 -13.22
CA TYR A 44 9.95 -0.60 -13.13
C TYR A 44 8.43 -0.75 -13.19
N LEU A 45 7.70 -0.01 -12.34
CA LEU A 45 6.24 -0.05 -12.30
C LEU A 45 5.61 0.42 -13.61
N SER A 46 6.20 1.41 -14.28
CA SER A 46 5.73 1.85 -15.60
C SER A 46 5.84 0.74 -16.64
N ALA A 47 6.95 0.00 -16.64
CA ALA A 47 7.12 -1.16 -17.51
C ALA A 47 6.15 -2.31 -17.15
N LEU A 48 5.98 -2.60 -15.85
CA LEU A 48 5.10 -3.66 -15.35
C LEU A 48 3.62 -3.40 -15.67
N CYS A 49 3.16 -2.17 -15.47
CA CYS A 49 1.76 -1.77 -15.73
C CYS A 49 1.49 -1.56 -17.23
N GLY A 50 2.50 -1.20 -18.02
CA GLY A 50 2.36 -0.84 -19.43
C GLY A 50 1.87 0.60 -19.65
N GLU A 51 2.01 1.47 -18.65
CA GLU A 51 1.63 2.88 -18.67
C GLU A 51 2.57 3.70 -17.77
N GLU A 52 2.62 5.01 -17.94
CA GLU A 52 3.48 5.87 -17.10
C GLU A 52 2.94 5.95 -15.68
N ILE A 53 3.78 5.60 -14.69
CA ILE A 53 3.43 5.54 -13.27
C ILE A 53 4.23 6.58 -12.49
N PHE A 54 3.55 7.37 -11.66
CA PHE A 54 4.10 8.50 -10.92
C PHE A 54 4.11 8.24 -9.42
N PRO A 55 5.24 8.54 -8.71
CA PRO A 55 5.31 8.42 -7.26
C PRO A 55 4.68 9.63 -6.56
N HIS A 56 3.99 9.36 -5.44
CA HIS A 56 3.36 10.38 -4.61
C HIS A 56 3.64 10.08 -3.13
N VAL A 57 4.54 10.81 -2.51
CA VAL A 57 4.83 10.65 -1.08
C VAL A 57 3.80 11.41 -0.24
N ALA A 58 3.33 10.77 0.83
CA ALA A 58 2.36 11.34 1.77
C ALA A 58 2.93 12.59 2.46
N LYS A 59 2.28 13.73 2.28
CA LYS A 59 2.69 15.02 2.87
C LYS A 59 1.98 15.34 4.18
N HIS A 60 0.86 14.66 4.48
CA HIS A 60 0.00 14.90 5.66
C HIS A 60 -0.43 16.37 5.86
N ALA A 61 -0.45 17.18 4.78
CA ALA A 61 -0.64 18.64 4.83
C ALA A 61 -2.01 19.10 5.39
N ARG A 62 -3.00 18.18 5.44
CA ARG A 62 -4.34 18.49 5.99
C ARG A 62 -4.49 18.19 7.48
N ARG A 63 -3.44 17.66 8.13
CA ARG A 63 -3.49 17.37 9.56
C ARG A 63 -3.31 18.62 10.37
N THR A 64 -4.21 18.83 11.33
CA THR A 64 -4.23 20.04 12.18
C THR A 64 -4.12 19.74 13.67
N ILE A 65 -4.47 18.52 14.10
CA ILE A 65 -4.51 18.15 15.53
C ILE A 65 -3.77 16.83 15.76
N ASN A 66 -4.22 15.76 15.12
CA ASN A 66 -3.70 14.42 15.39
C ASN A 66 -2.49 14.09 14.50
N PRO A 67 -1.38 13.66 15.07
CA PRO A 67 -0.22 13.23 14.30
C PRO A 67 -0.55 11.99 13.45
N PRO A 68 0.10 11.81 12.27
CA PRO A 68 -0.10 10.61 11.46
C PRO A 68 0.48 9.37 12.16
N ASN A 69 -0.21 8.24 12.02
CA ASN A 69 0.24 6.94 12.55
C ASN A 69 0.95 6.09 11.49
N ASP A 70 0.95 6.56 10.26
CA ASP A 70 1.53 5.92 9.08
C ASP A 70 2.12 6.97 8.13
N SER A 71 2.96 6.54 7.21
CA SER A 71 3.39 7.33 6.06
C SER A 71 3.81 6.40 4.93
N TRP A 72 3.67 6.86 3.66
CA TRP A 72 3.85 6.02 2.49
C TRP A 72 4.29 6.80 1.25
N VAL A 73 4.80 6.08 0.26
CA VAL A 73 4.81 6.46 -1.14
C VAL A 73 3.77 5.63 -1.88
N ALA A 74 2.96 6.28 -2.71
CA ALA A 74 1.99 5.64 -3.60
C ALA A 74 2.40 5.85 -5.06
N TRP A 75 2.08 4.86 -5.91
CA TRP A 75 2.32 4.93 -7.35
C TRP A 75 1.01 4.74 -8.10
N GLY A 76 0.65 5.73 -8.90
CA GLY A 76 -0.54 5.73 -9.74
C GLY A 76 -0.30 6.35 -11.11
N SER A 77 -1.21 6.12 -12.05
CA SER A 77 -1.06 6.56 -13.45
C SER A 77 -1.37 8.05 -13.68
N SER A 78 -1.54 8.85 -12.65
CA SER A 78 -1.79 10.30 -12.78
C SER A 78 -0.75 11.12 -12.04
N ARG A 79 -0.14 12.10 -12.72
CA ARG A 79 0.77 13.10 -12.12
C ARG A 79 0.11 13.95 -11.04
N ARG A 80 -1.21 14.16 -11.10
CA ARG A 80 -1.95 15.03 -10.18
C ARG A 80 -2.26 14.39 -8.84
N GLY A 81 -2.26 13.06 -8.78
CA GLY A 81 -2.54 12.31 -7.57
C GLY A 81 -3.03 10.89 -7.86
N TYR A 82 -3.00 10.04 -6.86
CA TYR A 82 -3.29 8.60 -6.98
C TYR A 82 -4.65 8.20 -6.40
N LYS A 83 -5.24 9.01 -5.53
CA LYS A 83 -6.40 8.62 -4.70
C LYS A 83 -7.67 8.26 -5.49
N ALA A 84 -7.86 8.89 -6.66
CA ALA A 84 -8.98 8.59 -7.54
C ALA A 84 -8.77 7.35 -8.41
N LEU A 85 -7.64 6.67 -8.29
CA LEU A 85 -7.23 5.55 -9.14
C LEU A 85 -6.82 4.35 -8.30
N PRO A 86 -6.90 3.12 -8.85
CA PRO A 86 -6.17 1.97 -8.34
C PRO A 86 -4.67 2.28 -8.33
N HIS A 87 -3.99 1.90 -7.26
CA HIS A 87 -2.58 2.27 -7.10
C HIS A 87 -1.83 1.28 -6.20
N PHE A 88 -0.50 1.33 -6.27
CA PHE A 88 0.38 0.60 -5.37
C PHE A 88 0.88 1.53 -4.26
N GLN A 89 1.23 0.97 -3.10
CA GLN A 89 1.84 1.70 -2.00
C GLN A 89 2.92 0.87 -1.31
N VAL A 90 3.98 1.55 -0.85
CA VAL A 90 4.87 1.09 0.21
C VAL A 90 4.86 2.13 1.31
N GLY A 91 4.63 1.70 2.51
CA GLY A 91 4.61 2.59 3.67
C GLY A 91 4.79 1.85 4.96
N MET A 92 4.68 2.55 6.07
CA MET A 92 4.85 1.93 7.37
C MET A 92 3.96 2.54 8.45
N PHE A 93 3.60 1.68 9.38
CA PHE A 93 3.16 2.01 10.74
C PHE A 93 4.33 1.85 11.72
N ALA A 94 4.14 2.18 12.99
CA ALA A 94 5.16 1.94 14.02
C ALA A 94 5.57 0.46 14.17
N SER A 95 4.70 -0.47 13.78
CA SER A 95 4.85 -1.92 13.95
C SER A 95 5.45 -2.64 12.73
N HIS A 96 5.16 -2.20 11.52
CA HIS A 96 5.50 -2.93 10.30
C HIS A 96 5.57 -2.03 9.07
N LEU A 97 6.27 -2.50 8.05
CA LEU A 97 6.19 -1.99 6.67
C LEU A 97 5.09 -2.73 5.93
N PHE A 98 4.34 -2.02 5.08
CA PHE A 98 3.36 -2.62 4.18
C PHE A 98 3.72 -2.37 2.71
N ILE A 99 3.44 -3.37 1.87
CA ILE A 99 3.58 -3.33 0.41
C ILE A 99 2.23 -3.77 -0.15
N ILE A 100 1.46 -2.85 -0.70
CA ILE A 100 0.05 -3.11 -1.04
C ILE A 100 -0.35 -2.58 -2.42
N PHE A 101 -1.35 -3.22 -2.99
CA PHE A 101 -2.29 -2.67 -3.95
C PHE A 101 -3.51 -2.13 -3.21
N ALA A 102 -4.02 -0.97 -3.63
CA ALA A 102 -5.15 -0.32 -2.99
C ALA A 102 -6.12 0.31 -3.99
N VAL A 103 -7.41 0.22 -3.67
CA VAL A 103 -8.48 1.01 -4.26
C VAL A 103 -9.25 1.65 -3.12
N ILE A 104 -8.96 2.93 -2.85
CA ILE A 104 -9.55 3.66 -1.74
C ILE A 104 -10.91 4.25 -2.10
N TYR A 105 -11.66 4.70 -1.10
CA TYR A 105 -13.04 5.15 -1.24
C TYR A 105 -13.22 6.34 -2.21
N GLU A 106 -12.17 7.10 -2.49
CA GLU A 106 -12.17 8.21 -3.46
C GLU A 106 -12.19 7.71 -4.92
N SER A 107 -11.83 6.45 -5.18
CA SER A 107 -11.76 5.89 -6.52
C SER A 107 -13.10 5.31 -6.99
N PRO A 108 -13.63 5.74 -8.14
CA PRO A 108 -14.82 5.13 -8.75
C PRO A 108 -14.55 3.68 -9.20
N ASN A 109 -13.31 3.33 -9.45
CA ASN A 109 -12.87 2.01 -9.90
C ASN A 109 -13.16 0.90 -8.86
N LYS A 110 -13.49 1.27 -7.62
CA LYS A 110 -13.92 0.29 -6.61
C LYS A 110 -15.11 -0.56 -7.05
N LEU A 111 -16.00 0.00 -7.88
CA LEU A 111 -17.15 -0.75 -8.42
C LEU A 111 -16.74 -1.77 -9.49
N ILE A 112 -15.68 -1.48 -10.25
CA ILE A 112 -15.11 -2.41 -11.24
C ILE A 112 -14.45 -3.57 -10.48
N LEU A 113 -13.61 -3.26 -9.50
CA LEU A 113 -12.95 -4.28 -8.69
C LEU A 113 -13.95 -5.12 -7.89
N ALA A 114 -15.01 -4.53 -7.36
CA ALA A 114 -16.08 -5.26 -6.68
C ALA A 114 -16.71 -6.34 -7.58
N LYS A 115 -17.07 -5.99 -8.81
CA LYS A 115 -17.60 -6.94 -9.80
C LYS A 115 -16.60 -8.05 -10.14
N TYR A 116 -15.31 -7.69 -10.24
CA TYR A 116 -14.26 -8.66 -10.49
C TYR A 116 -14.13 -9.65 -9.33
N LEU A 117 -14.05 -9.17 -8.09
CA LEU A 117 -13.92 -10.02 -6.89
C LEU A 117 -15.11 -10.95 -6.72
N ASP A 118 -16.32 -10.48 -6.94
CA ASP A 118 -17.54 -11.30 -6.90
C ASP A 118 -17.49 -12.44 -7.92
N LYS A 119 -17.21 -12.10 -9.18
CA LYS A 119 -17.19 -13.06 -10.29
C LYS A 119 -16.01 -14.04 -10.23
N HIS A 120 -14.85 -13.59 -9.73
CA HIS A 120 -13.59 -14.33 -9.78
C HIS A 120 -13.04 -14.73 -8.41
N ALA A 121 -13.88 -14.80 -7.37
CA ALA A 121 -13.50 -15.11 -5.99
C ALA A 121 -12.61 -16.38 -5.87
N SER A 122 -12.94 -17.44 -6.62
CA SER A 122 -12.14 -18.68 -6.64
C SER A 122 -10.75 -18.50 -7.25
N ALA A 123 -10.64 -17.70 -8.32
CA ALA A 123 -9.36 -17.40 -8.95
C ALA A 123 -8.50 -16.52 -8.04
N VAL A 124 -9.08 -15.52 -7.39
CA VAL A 124 -8.40 -14.69 -6.40
C VAL A 124 -7.89 -15.54 -5.25
N LYS A 125 -8.73 -16.44 -4.69
CA LYS A 125 -8.33 -17.36 -3.62
C LYS A 125 -7.17 -18.28 -4.03
N LYS A 126 -7.09 -18.68 -5.29
CA LYS A 126 -6.03 -19.57 -5.81
C LYS A 126 -4.72 -18.82 -6.07
N ASN A 127 -4.78 -17.58 -6.56
CA ASN A 127 -3.63 -16.92 -7.17
C ASN A 127 -2.89 -15.94 -6.25
N ILE A 128 -3.53 -15.46 -5.19
CA ILE A 128 -2.88 -14.58 -4.20
C ILE A 128 -2.15 -15.45 -3.16
N PRO A 129 -0.91 -15.12 -2.79
CA PRO A 129 -0.16 -15.86 -1.75
C PRO A 129 -0.85 -15.85 -0.39
N GLY A 130 -0.75 -16.96 0.35
CA GLY A 130 -1.43 -17.14 1.63
C GLY A 130 -1.01 -16.16 2.72
N GLU A 131 0.23 -15.72 2.70
CA GLU A 131 0.82 -14.74 3.63
C GLU A 131 0.41 -13.28 3.35
N PHE A 132 -0.22 -13.00 2.20
CA PHE A 132 -0.76 -11.66 1.94
C PHE A 132 -1.97 -11.41 2.85
N TYR A 133 -2.21 -10.14 3.16
CA TYR A 133 -3.36 -9.74 3.95
C TYR A 133 -4.31 -8.85 3.16
N TRP A 134 -5.54 -8.80 3.61
CA TRP A 134 -6.60 -7.95 3.08
C TRP A 134 -7.13 -7.04 4.17
N SER A 135 -7.35 -5.77 3.85
CA SER A 135 -8.00 -4.81 4.72
C SER A 135 -9.05 -4.01 3.94
N MET A 136 -10.06 -3.53 4.63
CA MET A 136 -11.06 -2.60 4.10
C MET A 136 -11.02 -1.24 4.82
N ASP A 137 -9.89 -0.94 5.46
CA ASP A 137 -9.61 0.33 6.13
C ASP A 137 -8.09 0.58 6.12
N HIS A 138 -7.65 1.60 5.37
CA HIS A 138 -6.24 1.96 5.28
C HIS A 138 -5.68 2.60 6.56
N MET A 139 -6.55 3.02 7.46
CA MET A 139 -6.15 3.59 8.76
C MET A 139 -5.92 2.52 9.84
N ASP A 140 -6.42 1.30 9.61
CA ASP A 140 -6.23 0.16 10.50
C ASP A 140 -4.95 -0.59 10.11
N PRO A 141 -3.94 -0.69 11.00
CA PRO A 141 -2.75 -1.50 10.76
C PRO A 141 -3.04 -3.01 10.70
N GLY A 142 -4.25 -3.43 11.04
CA GLY A 142 -4.72 -4.82 11.00
C GLY A 142 -5.11 -5.30 9.61
N GLY A 143 -5.76 -6.46 9.57
CA GLY A 143 -6.25 -7.11 8.38
C GLY A 143 -6.40 -8.62 8.59
N ARG A 144 -6.93 -9.32 7.57
CA ARG A 144 -7.08 -10.77 7.57
C ARG A 144 -6.11 -11.38 6.59
N PHE A 145 -5.35 -12.40 6.99
CA PHE A 145 -4.45 -13.11 6.07
C PHE A 145 -5.25 -13.84 5.00
N HIS A 146 -4.70 -13.88 3.80
CA HIS A 146 -5.36 -14.50 2.65
C HIS A 146 -5.63 -15.99 2.86
N GLN A 147 -4.71 -16.70 3.53
CA GLN A 147 -4.90 -18.11 3.88
C GLN A 147 -6.16 -18.36 4.71
N ASP A 148 -6.57 -17.40 5.54
CA ASP A 148 -7.73 -17.49 6.47
C ASP A 148 -9.06 -17.07 5.81
N LEU A 149 -9.02 -16.62 4.55
CA LEU A 149 -10.18 -16.22 3.77
C LEU A 149 -10.66 -17.39 2.90
N ASN A 150 -11.96 -17.46 2.68
CA ASN A 150 -12.59 -18.34 1.71
C ASN A 150 -13.26 -17.53 0.58
N THR A 151 -13.82 -18.21 -0.42
CA THR A 151 -14.45 -17.54 -1.57
C THR A 151 -15.65 -16.67 -1.18
N GLU A 152 -16.38 -17.04 -0.14
CA GLU A 152 -17.52 -16.27 0.36
C GLU A 152 -17.07 -14.97 1.03
N ASP A 153 -15.90 -14.96 1.70
CA ASP A 153 -15.32 -13.75 2.26
C ASP A 153 -15.04 -12.70 1.16
N PHE A 154 -14.52 -13.11 -0.01
CA PHE A 154 -14.29 -12.21 -1.13
C PHE A 154 -15.57 -11.63 -1.70
N LYS A 155 -16.64 -12.43 -1.77
CA LYS A 155 -17.96 -11.94 -2.20
C LYS A 155 -18.52 -10.91 -1.22
N LYS A 156 -18.39 -11.15 0.10
CA LYS A 156 -18.78 -10.16 1.12
C LYS A 156 -17.97 -8.88 1.03
N MET A 157 -16.67 -8.96 0.78
CA MET A 157 -15.83 -7.78 0.53
C MET A 157 -16.29 -7.04 -0.73
N ALA A 158 -16.62 -7.76 -1.80
CA ALA A 158 -17.15 -7.20 -3.04
C ALA A 158 -18.48 -6.47 -2.82
N GLU A 159 -19.41 -7.09 -2.12
CA GLU A 159 -20.71 -6.51 -1.76
C GLU A 159 -20.52 -5.21 -0.94
N LYS A 160 -19.67 -5.25 0.10
CA LYS A 160 -19.37 -4.07 0.91
C LYS A 160 -18.72 -2.97 0.07
N LEU A 161 -17.78 -3.35 -0.82
CA LEU A 161 -17.09 -2.40 -1.70
C LEU A 161 -18.07 -1.72 -2.67
N ALA A 162 -19.07 -2.44 -3.17
CA ALA A 162 -20.09 -1.91 -4.06
C ALA A 162 -21.14 -1.05 -3.37
N SER A 163 -21.59 -1.45 -2.17
CA SER A 163 -22.75 -0.85 -1.50
C SER A 163 -22.39 0.29 -0.55
N VAL A 164 -21.20 0.28 0.08
CA VAL A 164 -20.82 1.26 1.09
C VAL A 164 -19.98 2.38 0.46
N LYS A 165 -20.46 3.63 0.57
CA LYS A 165 -19.84 4.80 -0.06
C LYS A 165 -18.35 4.98 0.33
N LYS A 166 -18.02 4.82 1.60
CA LYS A 166 -16.66 5.01 2.13
C LYS A 166 -15.87 3.69 2.26
N SER A 167 -16.33 2.61 1.62
CA SER A 167 -15.55 1.37 1.61
C SER A 167 -14.36 1.47 0.67
N GLU A 168 -13.35 0.75 1.01
CA GLU A 168 -12.10 0.63 0.28
C GLU A 168 -11.56 -0.80 0.40
N ILE A 169 -10.55 -1.14 -0.37
CA ILE A 169 -9.94 -2.46 -0.31
C ILE A 169 -8.44 -2.36 -0.57
N LEU A 170 -7.69 -3.09 0.25
CA LEU A 170 -6.24 -3.18 0.20
C LEU A 170 -5.85 -4.65 0.25
N CYS A 171 -4.83 -5.01 -0.53
CA CYS A 171 -4.24 -6.35 -0.52
C CYS A 171 -2.74 -6.24 -0.63
N GLY A 172 -1.99 -7.02 0.14
CA GLY A 172 -0.55 -7.06 0.03
C GLY A 172 0.19 -7.77 1.15
N LEU A 173 1.44 -7.41 1.32
CA LEU A 173 2.37 -8.02 2.26
C LEU A 173 2.67 -7.08 3.43
N ARG A 174 2.85 -7.67 4.62
CA ARG A 174 3.40 -7.01 5.81
C ARG A 174 4.77 -7.57 6.10
N ILE A 175 5.68 -6.69 6.47
CA ILE A 175 7.03 -7.04 6.93
C ILE A 175 7.21 -6.41 8.31
N GLU A 176 7.38 -7.24 9.33
CA GLU A 176 7.53 -6.77 10.71
C GLU A 176 8.79 -5.90 10.85
N ARG A 177 8.74 -4.90 11.73
CA ARG A 177 9.81 -3.88 11.88
C ARG A 177 11.20 -4.44 12.19
N ASP A 178 11.26 -5.65 12.75
CA ASP A 178 12.52 -6.29 13.15
C ASP A 178 13.05 -7.26 12.07
N ASP A 179 12.34 -7.42 10.94
CA ASP A 179 12.78 -8.28 9.85
C ASP A 179 14.09 -7.72 9.24
N PRO A 180 15.15 -8.54 9.12
CA PRO A 180 16.44 -8.09 8.61
C PRO A 180 16.39 -7.64 7.14
N ILE A 181 15.40 -8.05 6.35
CA ILE A 181 15.25 -7.62 4.94
C ILE A 181 15.08 -6.11 4.82
N LEU A 182 14.50 -5.46 5.84
CA LEU A 182 14.27 -4.02 5.85
C LEU A 182 15.56 -3.21 5.79
N LYS A 183 16.67 -3.76 6.32
CA LYS A 183 17.98 -3.09 6.37
C LYS A 183 18.83 -3.34 5.10
N ASP A 184 18.35 -4.17 4.20
CA ASP A 184 19.01 -4.48 2.93
C ASP A 184 18.18 -3.90 1.80
N GLY A 185 18.58 -2.74 1.29
CA GLY A 185 17.80 -1.99 0.31
C GLY A 185 17.58 -2.73 -1.00
N ASP A 186 18.56 -3.52 -1.45
CA ASP A 186 18.44 -4.30 -2.70
C ASP A 186 17.45 -5.45 -2.52
N LYS A 187 17.55 -6.19 -1.41
CA LYS A 187 16.61 -7.28 -1.10
C LYS A 187 15.20 -6.75 -0.86
N LEU A 188 15.07 -5.63 -0.17
CA LEU A 188 13.77 -5.02 0.06
C LEU A 188 13.13 -4.55 -1.25
N THR A 189 13.92 -3.91 -2.13
CA THR A 189 13.45 -3.50 -3.46
C THR A 189 12.97 -4.70 -4.28
N ALA A 190 13.75 -5.77 -4.33
CA ALA A 190 13.35 -7.02 -5.02
C ALA A 190 12.06 -7.61 -4.41
N LYS A 191 11.90 -7.55 -3.07
CA LYS A 191 10.67 -8.02 -2.40
C LYS A 191 9.45 -7.15 -2.72
N VAL A 192 9.63 -5.85 -2.86
CA VAL A 192 8.57 -4.92 -3.31
C VAL A 192 8.14 -5.25 -4.74
N GLU A 193 9.11 -5.44 -5.65
CA GLU A 193 8.87 -5.79 -7.04
C GLU A 193 8.11 -7.11 -7.16
N GLU A 194 8.59 -8.18 -6.50
CA GLU A 194 7.90 -9.48 -6.44
C GLU A 194 6.45 -9.35 -5.94
N THR A 195 6.25 -8.56 -4.89
CA THR A 195 4.91 -8.34 -4.32
C THR A 195 3.99 -7.65 -5.31
N PHE A 196 4.47 -6.62 -5.99
CA PHE A 196 3.67 -5.90 -6.99
C PHE A 196 3.36 -6.75 -8.23
N GLU A 197 4.26 -7.63 -8.65
CA GLU A 197 3.98 -8.62 -9.71
C GLU A 197 2.82 -9.54 -9.33
N LYS A 198 2.78 -10.04 -8.09
CA LYS A 198 1.66 -10.86 -7.59
C LYS A 198 0.34 -10.10 -7.51
N LEU A 199 0.39 -8.77 -7.29
CA LEU A 199 -0.79 -7.90 -7.18
C LEU A 199 -1.21 -7.29 -8.52
N LEU A 200 -0.38 -7.36 -9.56
CA LEU A 200 -0.67 -6.81 -10.89
C LEU A 200 -2.02 -7.28 -11.47
N PRO A 201 -2.44 -8.55 -11.34
CA PRO A 201 -3.76 -8.97 -11.82
C PRO A 201 -4.92 -8.21 -11.17
N LEU A 202 -4.83 -7.87 -9.87
CA LEU A 202 -5.84 -7.06 -9.19
C LEU A 202 -5.83 -5.61 -9.69
N TYR A 203 -4.62 -5.04 -9.89
CA TYR A 203 -4.46 -3.71 -10.47
C TYR A 203 -5.14 -3.63 -11.85
N LYS A 204 -4.78 -4.52 -12.77
CA LYS A 204 -5.36 -4.56 -14.13
C LYS A 204 -6.86 -4.81 -14.14
N ALA A 205 -7.37 -5.65 -13.23
CA ALA A 205 -8.79 -5.95 -13.10
C ALA A 205 -9.62 -4.77 -12.53
N SER A 206 -8.97 -3.70 -12.13
CA SER A 206 -9.61 -2.51 -11.54
C SER A 206 -9.87 -1.39 -12.55
N PHE A 207 -9.57 -1.62 -13.83
CA PHE A 207 -9.81 -0.70 -14.96
C PHE A 207 -10.75 -1.32 -16.06
#